data_5253e040a18a750c18c618e398f00d4f
#
_entry.id   5253e040a18a750c18c618e398f00d4f
#
_cell.length_a   1.000
_cell.length_b   1.000
_cell.length_c   1.000
_cell.angle_alpha   90.00
_cell.angle_beta   90.00
_cell.angle_gamma   90.00
#
_symmetry.space_group_name_H-M   'P 1'
#
loop_
_entity.id
_entity.type
_entity.pdbx_description
1 polymer ?
#
loop_
_entity_poly.entity_id
_entity_poly.type
_entity_poly.pdbx_seq_one_letter_code
_entity_poly.pdbx_strand_id
1 'polypeptide(L)'
;LMKLDFLAPEALAPRLRLHKVISPEKDKLETLYNLLCTLGYHSTLVFCNYRESVERVVGYLKARKFPCDMFHGGMEQPDRERALYKFRNGSCHVLISTDLAARGLDIPEVGHIIHYHLPVNEEAFTHRNGRTARWDATGTSYLILHAEEKLPSYIPEEMETVALPENPPRPPKSLWATIYIGKGKKEKL
;
A
#
# COMPACT_ATOMS: atom_id res chain seq x y z
N LEU A 1 17.50 -0.49 32.49
CA LEU A 1 16.08 -0.22 32.24
C LEU A 1 15.89 0.96 31.31
N MET A 2 16.53 2.06 31.62
CA MET A 2 16.49 3.22 30.74
C MET A 2 17.11 2.91 29.39
N LYS A 3 18.08 2.05 29.34
CA LYS A 3 18.68 1.60 28.10
C LYS A 3 17.69 0.90 27.20
N LEU A 4 16.75 0.13 27.78
CA LEU A 4 15.71 -0.52 27.00
C LEU A 4 14.78 0.49 26.35
N ASP A 5 14.44 1.56 27.08
CA ASP A 5 13.57 2.59 26.55
C ASP A 5 14.24 3.35 25.40
N PHE A 6 15.54 3.54 25.47
CA PHE A 6 16.28 4.16 24.39
C PHE A 6 16.50 3.21 23.22
N LEU A 7 16.86 1.97 23.52
CA LEU A 7 17.22 1.01 22.50
C LEU A 7 16.00 0.55 21.69
N ALA A 8 14.84 0.41 22.32
CA ALA A 8 13.66 -0.07 21.60
C ALA A 8 13.23 0.83 20.44
N PRO A 9 13.07 2.16 20.62
CA PRO A 9 12.79 3.05 19.50
C PRO A 9 13.91 3.09 18.47
N GLU A 10 15.15 3.13 18.93
CA GLU A 10 16.30 3.17 18.04
C GLU A 10 16.48 1.86 17.27
N ALA A 11 16.19 0.74 17.91
CA ALA A 11 16.28 -0.55 17.25
C ALA A 11 15.19 -0.73 16.20
N LEU A 12 14.01 -0.12 16.39
CA LEU A 12 12.90 -0.20 15.45
C LEU A 12 13.04 0.78 14.30
N ALA A 13 13.56 1.99 14.57
CA ALA A 13 13.66 3.04 13.57
C ALA A 13 14.44 2.62 12.32
N PRO A 14 15.59 1.93 12.41
CA PRO A 14 16.33 1.50 11.23
C PRO A 14 15.59 0.45 10.38
N ARG A 15 14.55 -0.17 10.91
CA ARG A 15 13.80 -1.20 10.19
C ARG A 15 12.72 -0.64 9.29
N LEU A 16 12.31 0.61 9.55
CA LEU A 16 11.36 1.29 8.69
C LEU A 16 12.14 2.25 7.79
N ARG A 17 12.07 1.99 6.49
CA ARG A 17 12.67 2.86 5.50
C ARG A 17 11.58 3.77 4.95
N LEU A 18 11.83 5.06 5.02
CA LEU A 18 10.91 6.05 4.46
C LEU A 18 11.49 6.59 3.16
N HIS A 19 10.67 6.58 2.13
CA HIS A 19 11.03 7.11 0.81
C HIS A 19 9.94 8.03 0.33
N LYS A 20 10.33 9.04 -0.43
CA LYS A 20 9.36 9.88 -1.11
C LYS A 20 9.41 9.60 -2.61
N VAL A 21 8.25 9.70 -3.22
CA VAL A 21 8.06 9.50 -4.65
C VAL A 21 7.37 10.75 -5.15
N ILE A 22 8.01 11.47 -6.05
CA ILE A 22 7.48 12.76 -6.51
C ILE A 22 6.55 12.53 -7.69
N SER A 23 5.32 13.01 -7.53
CA SER A 23 4.36 13.03 -8.62
C SER A 23 4.50 14.38 -9.34
N PRO A 24 4.68 14.37 -10.67
CA PRO A 24 4.78 15.64 -11.42
C PRO A 24 3.48 16.42 -11.41
N GLU A 25 2.35 15.74 -11.19
CA GLU A 25 1.03 16.36 -11.16
C GLU A 25 0.35 16.14 -9.83
N LYS A 26 -0.68 16.94 -9.53
CA LYS A 26 -1.50 16.77 -8.34
C LYS A 26 -2.21 15.43 -8.34
N ASP A 27 -2.58 14.94 -9.52
CA ASP A 27 -3.15 13.62 -9.69
C ASP A 27 -2.02 12.60 -9.61
N LYS A 28 -2.07 11.76 -8.59
CA LYS A 28 -0.99 10.83 -8.28
C LYS A 28 -1.21 9.43 -8.86
N LEU A 29 -2.27 9.22 -9.63
CA LEU A 29 -2.64 7.88 -10.10
C LEU A 29 -1.57 7.23 -10.96
N GLU A 30 -1.04 7.97 -11.92
CA GLU A 30 0.00 7.44 -12.80
C GLU A 30 1.27 7.12 -12.04
N THR A 31 1.64 7.98 -11.09
CA THR A 31 2.81 7.75 -10.24
C THR A 31 2.62 6.52 -9.36
N LEU A 32 1.43 6.35 -8.78
CA LEU A 32 1.12 5.17 -7.99
C LEU A 32 1.22 3.90 -8.84
N TYR A 33 0.65 3.92 -10.03
CA TYR A 33 0.71 2.77 -10.94
C TYR A 33 2.16 2.41 -11.25
N ASN A 34 2.98 3.39 -11.60
CA ASN A 34 4.39 3.17 -11.90
C ASN A 34 5.12 2.57 -10.69
N LEU A 35 4.89 3.14 -9.50
CA LEU A 35 5.51 2.63 -8.29
C LEU A 35 5.12 1.18 -8.01
N LEU A 36 3.84 0.86 -8.11
CA LEU A 36 3.36 -0.50 -7.87
C LEU A 36 3.94 -1.50 -8.87
N CYS A 37 4.02 -1.13 -10.14
CA CYS A 37 4.63 -1.99 -11.15
C CYS A 37 6.12 -2.20 -10.87
N THR A 38 6.79 -1.16 -10.41
CA THR A 38 8.22 -1.22 -10.09
C THR A 38 8.49 -2.08 -8.85
N LEU A 39 7.61 -2.04 -7.86
CA LEU A 39 7.76 -2.86 -6.66
C LEU A 39 7.50 -4.34 -6.89
N GLY A 40 6.71 -4.69 -7.89
CA GLY A 40 6.48 -6.09 -8.23
C GLY A 40 5.58 -6.85 -7.24
N TYR A 41 5.88 -8.12 -7.03
CA TYR A 41 5.06 -9.03 -6.21
C TYR A 41 5.41 -8.97 -4.72
N HIS A 42 5.15 -7.85 -4.10
CA HIS A 42 5.31 -7.70 -2.66
C HIS A 42 3.99 -7.27 -2.05
N SER A 43 3.64 -7.84 -0.91
CA SER A 43 2.41 -7.43 -0.22
C SER A 43 2.49 -5.95 0.11
N THR A 44 1.47 -5.21 -0.29
CA THR A 44 1.46 -3.75 -0.21
C THR A 44 0.10 -3.25 0.24
N LEU A 45 0.09 -2.33 1.20
CA LEU A 45 -1.10 -1.58 1.57
C LEU A 45 -0.96 -0.16 1.05
N VAL A 46 -1.97 0.29 0.31
CA VAL A 46 -2.04 1.67 -0.18
C VAL A 46 -3.12 2.38 0.62
N PHE A 47 -2.76 3.49 1.25
CA PHE A 47 -3.67 4.25 2.08
C PHE A 47 -4.17 5.51 1.40
N CYS A 48 -5.49 5.64 1.37
CA CYS A 48 -6.19 6.84 0.94
C CYS A 48 -6.97 7.41 2.12
N ASN A 49 -7.22 8.73 2.11
CA ASN A 49 -7.96 9.37 3.19
C ASN A 49 -9.47 9.21 3.05
N TYR A 50 -9.96 8.88 1.84
CA TYR A 50 -11.41 8.85 1.55
C TYR A 50 -11.79 7.59 0.80
N ARG A 51 -13.04 7.12 1.03
CA ARG A 51 -13.60 5.95 0.32
C ARG A 51 -13.61 6.16 -1.19
N GLU A 52 -14.01 7.34 -1.61
CA GLU A 52 -14.10 7.69 -3.04
C GLU A 52 -12.74 7.60 -3.70
N SER A 53 -11.70 7.97 -2.97
CA SER A 53 -10.34 7.86 -3.48
C SER A 53 -9.90 6.41 -3.61
N VAL A 54 -10.29 5.57 -2.65
CA VAL A 54 -10.02 4.13 -2.74
C VAL A 54 -10.64 3.55 -4.00
N GLU A 55 -11.91 3.85 -4.25
CA GLU A 55 -12.62 3.35 -5.43
C GLU A 55 -12.02 3.88 -6.72
N ARG A 56 -11.63 5.15 -6.74
CA ARG A 56 -11.01 5.75 -7.91
C ARG A 56 -9.65 5.12 -8.21
N VAL A 57 -8.85 4.88 -7.20
CA VAL A 57 -7.54 4.23 -7.34
C VAL A 57 -7.71 2.82 -7.87
N VAL A 58 -8.61 2.04 -7.28
CA VAL A 58 -8.86 0.66 -7.71
C VAL A 58 -9.34 0.63 -9.16
N GLY A 59 -10.29 1.50 -9.51
CA GLY A 59 -10.77 1.59 -10.88
C GLY A 59 -9.66 1.90 -11.89
N TYR A 60 -8.80 2.85 -11.54
CA TYR A 60 -7.67 3.21 -12.40
C TYR A 60 -6.70 2.03 -12.60
N LEU A 61 -6.36 1.34 -11.51
CA LEU A 61 -5.44 0.22 -11.55
C LEU A 61 -6.01 -0.96 -12.33
N LYS A 62 -7.28 -1.31 -12.09
CA LYS A 62 -7.93 -2.41 -12.80
C LYS A 62 -8.06 -2.13 -14.29
N ALA A 63 -8.33 -0.89 -14.66
CA ALA A 63 -8.38 -0.49 -16.08
C ALA A 63 -7.04 -0.74 -16.77
N ARG A 64 -5.95 -0.73 -16.03
CA ARG A 64 -4.61 -1.02 -16.54
C ARG A 64 -4.16 -2.44 -16.23
N LYS A 65 -5.12 -3.28 -15.87
CA LYS A 65 -4.89 -4.71 -15.58
C LYS A 65 -3.93 -4.95 -14.43
N PHE A 66 -3.90 -4.03 -13.47
CA PHE A 66 -3.13 -4.22 -12.26
C PHE A 66 -4.01 -4.88 -11.20
N PRO A 67 -3.66 -6.08 -10.71
CA PRO A 67 -4.48 -6.79 -9.72
C PRO A 67 -4.42 -6.11 -8.36
N CYS A 68 -5.57 -5.72 -7.86
CA CYS A 68 -5.69 -5.12 -6.54
C CYS A 68 -7.12 -5.28 -6.04
N ASP A 69 -7.31 -5.11 -4.74
CA ASP A 69 -8.64 -5.08 -4.14
C ASP A 69 -8.80 -3.83 -3.29
N MET A 70 -10.06 -3.46 -3.07
CA MET A 70 -10.39 -2.32 -2.21
C MET A 70 -10.89 -2.80 -0.84
N PHE A 71 -10.72 -1.94 0.15
CA PHE A 71 -11.17 -2.22 1.50
C PHE A 71 -11.59 -0.93 2.19
N HIS A 72 -12.90 -0.69 2.30
CA HIS A 72 -13.43 0.48 3.00
C HIS A 72 -14.79 0.18 3.62
N GLY A 73 -15.24 1.06 4.51
CA GLY A 73 -16.44 0.85 5.31
C GLY A 73 -17.76 0.91 4.53
N GLY A 74 -17.74 1.41 3.28
CA GLY A 74 -18.92 1.42 2.43
C GLY A 74 -19.19 0.12 1.70
N MET A 75 -18.30 -0.85 1.82
CA MET A 75 -18.47 -2.16 1.17
C MET A 75 -19.36 -3.08 1.99
N GLU A 76 -20.04 -4.00 1.30
CA GLU A 76 -20.77 -5.07 1.98
C GLU A 76 -19.81 -5.99 2.72
N GLN A 77 -20.25 -6.53 3.84
CA GLN A 77 -19.41 -7.38 4.67
C GLN A 77 -18.81 -8.59 3.91
N PRO A 78 -19.57 -9.32 3.08
CA PRO A 78 -18.97 -10.42 2.33
C PRO A 78 -17.85 -9.99 1.38
N ASP A 79 -17.99 -8.80 0.79
CA ASP A 79 -16.95 -8.29 -0.12
C ASP A 79 -15.68 -7.91 0.63
N ARG A 80 -15.83 -7.32 1.81
CA ARG A 80 -14.68 -7.00 2.67
C ARG A 80 -13.96 -8.27 3.13
N GLU A 81 -14.72 -9.26 3.54
CA GLU A 81 -14.15 -10.54 3.96
C GLU A 81 -13.41 -11.23 2.83
N ARG A 82 -13.97 -11.18 1.62
CA ARG A 82 -13.33 -11.77 0.44
C ARG A 82 -12.02 -11.06 0.10
N ALA A 83 -12.02 -9.73 0.12
CA ALA A 83 -10.82 -8.95 -0.15
C ALA A 83 -9.70 -9.27 0.84
N LEU A 84 -10.06 -9.34 2.12
CA LEU A 84 -9.11 -9.64 3.17
C LEU A 84 -8.59 -11.08 3.09
N TYR A 85 -9.47 -12.03 2.77
CA TYR A 85 -9.08 -13.42 2.58
C TYR A 85 -8.07 -13.58 1.45
N LYS A 86 -8.34 -12.96 0.31
CA LYS A 86 -7.42 -12.99 -0.84
C LYS A 86 -6.08 -12.35 -0.51
N PHE A 87 -6.11 -11.28 0.26
CA PHE A 87 -4.89 -10.61 0.67
C PHE A 87 -4.06 -11.48 1.62
N ARG A 88 -4.71 -12.14 2.58
CA ARG A 88 -4.04 -13.03 3.52
C ARG A 88 -3.43 -14.25 2.84
N ASN A 89 -4.10 -14.82 1.87
CA ASN A 89 -3.60 -16.03 1.20
C ASN A 89 -2.67 -15.74 0.03
N GLY A 90 -2.39 -14.46 -0.27
CA GLY A 90 -1.49 -14.09 -1.33
C GLY A 90 -2.09 -14.09 -2.73
N SER A 91 -3.39 -14.35 -2.87
CA SER A 91 -4.07 -14.27 -4.18
C SER A 91 -4.11 -12.84 -4.69
N CYS A 92 -4.17 -11.87 -3.79
CA CYS A 92 -4.07 -10.46 -4.11
C CYS A 92 -2.99 -9.87 -3.21
N HIS A 93 -2.00 -9.22 -3.78
CA HIS A 93 -0.88 -8.69 -2.99
C HIS A 93 -0.93 -7.16 -2.80
N VAL A 94 -1.92 -6.49 -3.36
CA VAL A 94 -2.09 -5.03 -3.18
C VAL A 94 -3.52 -4.75 -2.72
N LEU A 95 -3.63 -4.14 -1.55
CA LEU A 95 -4.91 -3.75 -0.97
C LEU A 95 -4.93 -2.24 -0.83
N ILE A 96 -6.00 -1.61 -1.34
CA ILE A 96 -6.20 -0.16 -1.25
C ILE A 96 -7.23 0.10 -0.16
N SER A 97 -6.87 0.86 0.85
CA SER A 97 -7.71 1.00 2.04
C SER A 97 -7.77 2.42 2.58
N THR A 98 -8.77 2.68 3.41
CA THR A 98 -8.78 3.86 4.27
C THR A 98 -8.19 3.50 5.64
N ASP A 99 -7.80 4.51 6.40
CA ASP A 99 -7.26 4.29 7.75
C ASP A 99 -8.27 3.60 8.66
N LEU A 100 -9.52 4.07 8.61
CA LEU A 100 -10.55 3.53 9.49
C LEU A 100 -10.84 2.05 9.19
N ALA A 101 -10.90 1.70 7.91
CA ALA A 101 -11.17 0.32 7.53
C ALA A 101 -10.03 -0.64 7.93
N ALA A 102 -8.78 -0.16 7.85
CA ALA A 102 -7.63 -0.98 8.21
C ALA A 102 -7.41 -1.09 9.72
N ARG A 103 -7.99 -0.15 10.49
CA ARG A 103 -7.80 -0.10 11.94
C ARG A 103 -8.50 -1.28 12.62
N GLY A 104 -7.82 -1.91 13.56
CA GLY A 104 -8.39 -3.01 14.33
C GLY A 104 -8.52 -4.32 13.58
N LEU A 105 -8.04 -4.40 12.36
CA LEU A 105 -8.08 -5.63 11.58
C LEU A 105 -6.80 -6.43 11.75
N ASP A 106 -6.97 -7.74 11.65
CA ASP A 106 -5.85 -8.66 11.65
C ASP A 106 -5.28 -8.78 10.22
N ILE A 107 -4.69 -7.68 9.76
CA ILE A 107 -4.02 -7.65 8.47
C ILE A 107 -2.62 -8.21 8.68
N PRO A 108 -2.19 -9.19 7.87
CA PRO A 108 -0.84 -9.72 8.01
C PRO A 108 0.19 -8.63 7.73
N GLU A 109 1.38 -8.82 8.25
CA GLU A 109 2.48 -7.92 7.99
C GLU A 109 2.73 -7.80 6.49
N VAL A 110 2.97 -6.57 6.04
CA VAL A 110 3.18 -6.29 4.62
C VAL A 110 4.59 -5.78 4.38
N GLY A 111 5.07 -5.96 3.15
CA GLY A 111 6.38 -5.51 2.76
C GLY A 111 6.46 -4.01 2.54
N HIS A 112 5.38 -3.43 2.04
CA HIS A 112 5.36 -2.01 1.68
C HIS A 112 4.08 -1.32 2.13
N ILE A 113 4.24 -0.07 2.58
CA ILE A 113 3.14 0.85 2.82
C ILE A 113 3.29 1.98 1.81
N ILE A 114 2.19 2.36 1.17
CA ILE A 114 2.18 3.51 0.26
C ILE A 114 1.14 4.50 0.77
N HIS A 115 1.58 5.73 1.01
CA HIS A 115 0.69 6.82 1.38
C HIS A 115 0.30 7.56 0.10
N TYR A 116 -0.84 7.19 -0.46
CA TYR A 116 -1.39 7.88 -1.63
C TYR A 116 -1.77 9.32 -1.27
N HIS A 117 -2.37 9.48 -0.09
CA HIS A 117 -2.55 10.78 0.56
C HIS A 117 -1.69 10.83 1.80
N LEU A 118 -1.19 12.01 2.13
CA LEU A 118 -0.52 12.21 3.40
C LEU A 118 -1.49 11.89 4.54
N PRO A 119 -1.02 11.26 5.63
CA PRO A 119 -1.89 10.97 6.76
C PRO A 119 -2.37 12.27 7.41
N VAL A 120 -3.56 12.23 7.98
CA VAL A 120 -4.19 13.43 8.55
C VAL A 120 -3.57 13.85 9.89
N ASN A 121 -2.89 12.93 10.57
CA ASN A 121 -2.21 13.22 11.83
C ASN A 121 -1.12 12.17 12.09
N GLU A 122 -0.35 12.40 13.16
CA GLU A 122 0.75 11.52 13.54
C GLU A 122 0.27 10.12 13.88
N GLU A 123 -0.87 10.00 14.53
CA GLU A 123 -1.44 8.71 14.88
C GLU A 123 -1.71 7.87 13.64
N ALA A 124 -2.30 8.47 12.61
CA ALA A 124 -2.54 7.78 11.34
C ALA A 124 -1.23 7.35 10.69
N PHE A 125 -0.23 8.20 10.71
CA PHE A 125 1.09 7.88 10.16
C PHE A 125 1.68 6.66 10.87
N THR A 126 1.64 6.67 12.19
CA THR A 126 2.15 5.58 13.02
C THR A 126 1.39 4.27 12.77
N HIS A 127 0.06 4.33 12.73
CA HIS A 127 -0.76 3.14 12.52
C HIS A 127 -0.58 2.56 11.13
N ARG A 128 -0.46 3.42 10.10
CA ARG A 128 -0.20 2.95 8.74
C ARG A 128 1.13 2.20 8.68
N ASN A 129 2.19 2.81 9.19
CA ASN A 129 3.51 2.22 9.15
C ASN A 129 3.65 1.00 10.07
N GLY A 130 2.79 0.89 11.07
CA GLY A 130 2.76 -0.27 11.96
C GLY A 130 2.33 -1.56 11.30
N ARG A 131 1.87 -1.52 10.05
CA ARG A 131 1.55 -2.72 9.29
C ARG A 131 2.78 -3.33 8.62
N THR A 132 3.88 -2.64 8.67
CA THR A 132 5.16 -3.13 8.18
C THR A 132 6.23 -2.88 9.25
N ALA A 133 7.49 -3.10 8.94
CA ALA A 133 8.60 -2.81 9.84
C ALA A 133 8.50 -3.47 11.22
N ARG A 134 8.03 -4.70 11.27
CA ARG A 134 8.10 -5.47 12.50
C ARG A 134 9.56 -5.64 12.89
N TRP A 135 9.81 -5.89 14.16
CA TRP A 135 11.13 -5.85 14.71
C TRP A 135 12.10 -6.93 14.19
N ASP A 136 11.61 -7.91 13.48
CA ASP A 136 12.43 -8.93 12.81
C ASP A 136 12.44 -8.78 11.29
N ALA A 137 11.80 -7.74 10.75
CA ALA A 137 11.68 -7.53 9.31
C ALA A 137 12.00 -6.10 8.92
N THR A 138 12.41 -5.91 7.68
CA THR A 138 12.64 -4.59 7.12
C THR A 138 11.44 -4.18 6.30
N GLY A 139 10.75 -3.12 6.72
CA GLY A 139 9.61 -2.59 5.99
C GLY A 139 9.95 -1.29 5.29
N THR A 140 9.25 -1.00 4.22
CA THR A 140 9.43 0.24 3.46
C THR A 140 8.11 0.98 3.34
N SER A 141 8.17 2.28 3.58
CA SER A 141 7.02 3.17 3.49
C SER A 141 7.32 4.24 2.44
N TYR A 142 6.39 4.43 1.52
CA TYR A 142 6.52 5.38 0.42
C TYR A 142 5.47 6.47 0.56
N LEU A 143 5.90 7.72 0.44
CA LEU A 143 4.98 8.85 0.41
C LEU A 143 4.96 9.42 -1.00
N ILE A 144 3.80 9.41 -1.64
CA ILE A 144 3.64 10.01 -2.96
C ILE A 144 3.29 11.47 -2.76
N LEU A 145 4.15 12.35 -3.24
CA LEU A 145 4.04 13.80 -3.02
C LEU A 145 4.06 14.53 -4.35
N HIS A 146 3.24 15.56 -4.49
CA HIS A 146 3.43 16.53 -5.55
C HIS A 146 4.18 17.75 -4.98
N ALA A 147 4.73 18.56 -5.87
CA ALA A 147 5.66 19.61 -5.49
C ALA A 147 5.11 20.64 -4.51
N GLU A 148 3.79 20.85 -4.51
CA GLU A 148 3.15 21.85 -3.66
C GLU A 148 2.82 21.32 -2.25
N GLU A 149 2.89 20.01 -2.04
CA GLU A 149 2.58 19.44 -0.74
C GLU A 149 3.72 19.68 0.24
N LYS A 150 3.33 20.07 1.46
CA LYS A 150 4.28 20.24 2.54
C LYS A 150 4.16 19.06 3.50
N LEU A 151 5.30 18.56 3.94
CA LEU A 151 5.32 17.49 4.91
C LEU A 151 4.91 18.02 6.28
N PRO A 152 4.03 17.29 6.99
CA PRO A 152 3.76 17.63 8.40
C PRO A 152 5.01 17.46 9.25
N SER A 153 5.00 18.13 10.41
CA SER A 153 6.17 18.13 11.30
C SER A 153 6.57 16.75 11.82
N TYR A 154 5.62 15.81 11.88
CA TYR A 154 5.88 14.46 12.38
C TYR A 154 6.46 13.52 11.32
N ILE A 155 6.63 13.99 10.08
CA ILE A 155 7.26 13.19 9.02
C ILE A 155 8.65 13.78 8.76
N PRO A 156 9.71 12.97 8.85
CA PRO A 156 11.07 13.47 8.61
C PRO A 156 11.20 14.04 7.20
N GLU A 157 11.86 15.17 7.07
CA GLU A 157 12.10 15.78 5.76
C GLU A 157 13.21 15.04 5.02
N GLU A 158 14.16 14.50 5.76
CA GLU A 158 15.28 13.76 5.18
C GLU A 158 14.85 12.34 4.88
N MET A 159 14.63 12.06 3.62
CA MET A 159 14.35 10.72 3.13
C MET A 159 14.78 10.63 1.67
N GLU A 160 15.12 9.43 1.25
CA GLU A 160 15.52 9.23 -0.13
C GLU A 160 14.34 9.40 -1.08
N THR A 161 14.63 9.97 -2.24
CA THR A 161 13.65 10.07 -3.32
C THR A 161 13.81 8.87 -4.23
N VAL A 162 12.71 8.16 -4.47
CA VAL A 162 12.72 7.03 -5.40
C VAL A 162 12.63 7.58 -6.81
N ALA A 163 13.58 7.19 -7.65
CA ALA A 163 13.56 7.52 -9.07
C ALA A 163 12.79 6.43 -9.80
N LEU A 164 11.60 6.76 -10.30
CA LEU A 164 10.79 5.81 -11.05
C LEU A 164 11.24 5.77 -12.51
N PRO A 165 11.19 4.59 -13.15
CA PRO A 165 11.51 4.50 -14.57
C PRO A 165 10.43 5.20 -15.41
N GLU A 166 10.80 5.73 -16.57
CA GLU A 166 9.83 6.33 -17.50
C GLU A 166 8.83 5.29 -17.99
N ASN A 167 9.31 4.10 -18.25
CA ASN A 167 8.50 2.98 -18.70
C ASN A 167 8.51 1.90 -17.62
N PRO A 168 7.48 1.83 -16.77
CA PRO A 168 7.46 0.83 -15.72
C PRO A 168 7.34 -0.58 -16.30
N PRO A 169 7.76 -1.59 -15.53
CA PRO A 169 7.51 -2.99 -15.89
C PRO A 169 6.03 -3.25 -16.06
N ARG A 170 5.68 -4.32 -16.74
CA ARG A 170 4.28 -4.71 -16.86
C ARG A 170 3.72 -5.05 -15.49
N PRO A 171 2.41 -4.82 -15.29
CA PRO A 171 1.77 -5.26 -14.06
C PRO A 171 1.96 -6.76 -13.84
N PRO A 172 2.07 -7.20 -12.58
CA PRO A 172 2.11 -8.61 -12.28
C PRO A 172 0.78 -9.26 -12.67
N LYS A 173 0.82 -10.56 -13.00
CA LYS A 173 -0.40 -11.30 -13.29
C LYS A 173 -1.08 -11.66 -11.98
N SER A 174 -2.42 -11.58 -11.98
CA SER A 174 -3.19 -12.04 -10.84
C SER A 174 -3.16 -13.57 -10.79
N LEU A 175 -2.73 -14.12 -9.66
CA LEU A 175 -2.78 -15.57 -9.46
C LEU A 175 -4.23 -16.08 -9.51
N TRP A 176 -5.14 -15.30 -8.94
CA TRP A 176 -6.55 -15.62 -8.95
C TRP A 176 -7.10 -15.68 -10.38
N ALA A 177 -6.79 -14.68 -11.20
CA ALA A 177 -7.24 -14.64 -12.58
C ALA A 177 -6.69 -15.81 -13.39
N THR A 178 -5.44 -16.17 -13.15
CA THR A 178 -4.81 -17.30 -13.84
C THR A 178 -5.52 -18.60 -13.51
N ILE A 179 -5.83 -18.85 -12.24
CA ILE A 179 -6.56 -20.04 -11.81
C ILE A 179 -7.97 -20.05 -12.41
N TYR A 180 -8.65 -18.91 -12.35
CA TYR A 180 -10.00 -18.77 -12.87
C TYR A 180 -10.06 -19.05 -14.37
N ILE A 181 -9.17 -18.49 -15.15
CA ILE A 181 -9.11 -18.68 -16.59
C ILE A 181 -8.89 -20.16 -16.91
N GLY A 182 -8.00 -20.83 -16.19
CA GLY A 182 -7.78 -22.26 -16.37
C GLY A 182 -9.02 -23.09 -16.13
N LYS A 183 -9.74 -22.83 -15.05
CA LYS A 183 -11.00 -23.52 -14.74
C LYS A 183 -12.10 -23.18 -15.74
N GLY A 184 -12.21 -21.92 -16.13
CA GLY A 184 -13.20 -21.47 -17.08
C GLY A 184 -13.06 -22.16 -18.42
N LYS A 185 -11.85 -22.35 -18.89
CA LYS A 185 -11.60 -23.08 -20.13
C LYS A 185 -12.05 -24.54 -20.03
N LYS A 186 -11.78 -25.16 -18.89
CA LYS A 186 -12.22 -26.55 -18.67
C LYS A 186 -13.73 -26.69 -18.64
N GLU A 187 -14.39 -25.75 -18.00
CA GLU A 187 -15.84 -25.74 -17.88
C GLU A 187 -16.53 -25.52 -19.23
N LYS A 188 -15.93 -24.76 -20.10
CA LYS A 188 -16.48 -24.50 -21.43
C LYS A 188 -16.27 -25.64 -22.38
N LEU A 189 -15.35 -26.47 -22.09
CA LEU A 189 -15.07 -27.66 -22.91
C LEU A 189 -15.96 -28.84 -22.50
#